data_3540921df2b7743492b442bb94d38404
#
_entry.id   3540921df2b7743492b442bb94d38404
#
_cell.length_a   1.000
_cell.length_b   1.000
_cell.length_c   1.000
_cell.angle_alpha   90.00
_cell.angle_beta   90.00
_cell.angle_gamma   90.00
#
_symmetry.space_group_name_H-M   'P 1'
#
loop_
_entity.id
_entity.type
_entity.pdbx_description
1 polymer ?
#
loop_
_entity_poly.entity_id
_entity_poly.type
_entity_poly.pdbx_seq_one_letter_code
_entity_poly.pdbx_strand_id
1 'polypeptide(L)'
;MKEREKQMDVLRGIGIILIVLGHAAFPYTHFFYLFHLVIFFILAGYFFKEEYVKDKVCLKKFIMLKIKRLYVPFVIGNIICVLLNNVFINWKLYDNINHNYFTVKDIIVNIIKIILFRGNTEMLGATWFLPILFFISIIYALIEFAIRNYKKKTREYIQIILSIIFLGIGYVLIQKNINLLGIQIFTCYIFFNFGRNFNKYKIKSNNVINCIKFVISFVILVILNKYGDIELAKNEYTNILYYICSIVGYRFSRNNYLTSYKCS
;
A
#
# COMPACT_ATOMS: atom_id res chain seq x y z
N MET A 1 -1.33 24.01 -9.17
CA MET A 1 -1.52 22.57 -8.93
C MET A 1 -2.82 22.15 -9.60
N LYS A 2 -2.82 21.12 -10.45
CA LYS A 2 -4.06 20.68 -11.12
C LYS A 2 -5.02 20.13 -10.06
N GLU A 3 -6.31 20.43 -10.18
CA GLU A 3 -7.38 19.98 -9.23
C GLU A 3 -7.32 18.46 -8.93
N ARG A 4 -6.98 17.67 -9.94
CA ARG A 4 -6.80 16.22 -9.83
C ARG A 4 -5.63 15.80 -8.92
N GLU A 5 -4.55 16.59 -8.84
CA GLU A 5 -3.41 16.31 -7.95
C GLU A 5 -3.79 16.58 -6.50
N LYS A 6 -4.58 17.64 -6.25
CA LYS A 6 -5.13 17.94 -4.92
C LYS A 6 -5.99 16.79 -4.40
N GLN A 7 -6.86 16.20 -5.23
CA GLN A 7 -7.69 15.05 -4.84
C GLN A 7 -6.85 13.84 -4.40
N MET A 8 -5.75 13.55 -5.10
CA MET A 8 -4.89 12.43 -4.75
C MET A 8 -4.07 12.70 -3.49
N ASP A 9 -3.70 13.95 -3.22
CA ASP A 9 -3.01 14.31 -1.98
C ASP A 9 -3.95 14.24 -0.77
N VAL A 10 -5.22 14.62 -0.93
CA VAL A 10 -6.23 14.40 0.11
C VAL A 10 -6.44 12.92 0.40
N LEU A 11 -6.50 12.06 -0.64
CA LEU A 11 -6.59 10.61 -0.44
C LEU A 11 -5.38 10.05 0.32
N ARG A 12 -4.18 10.56 0.08
CA ARG A 12 -3.00 10.20 0.89
C ARG A 12 -3.17 10.62 2.34
N GLY A 13 -3.62 11.86 2.56
CA GLY A 13 -3.90 12.37 3.90
C GLY A 13 -4.91 11.50 4.66
N ILE A 14 -6.04 11.16 4.02
CA ILE A 14 -7.03 10.24 4.57
C ILE A 14 -6.38 8.88 4.90
N GLY A 15 -5.61 8.31 3.97
CA GLY A 15 -4.91 7.04 4.20
C GLY A 15 -3.99 7.09 5.43
N ILE A 16 -3.23 8.17 5.62
CA ILE A 16 -2.36 8.37 6.79
C ILE A 16 -3.19 8.46 8.07
N ILE A 17 -4.27 9.24 8.08
CA ILE A 17 -5.17 9.35 9.24
C ILE A 17 -5.73 7.98 9.62
N LEU A 18 -6.17 7.19 8.63
CA LEU A 18 -6.70 5.85 8.87
C LEU A 18 -5.62 4.87 9.41
N ILE A 19 -4.35 5.01 8.99
CA ILE A 19 -3.24 4.25 9.57
C ILE A 19 -3.08 4.60 11.04
N VAL A 20 -3.04 5.90 11.38
CA VAL A 20 -2.88 6.36 12.77
C VAL A 20 -4.05 5.87 13.64
N LEU A 21 -5.30 6.02 13.17
CA LEU A 21 -6.47 5.52 13.88
C LEU A 21 -6.44 4.00 14.06
N GLY A 22 -5.98 3.25 13.05
CA GLY A 22 -5.81 1.80 13.12
C GLY A 22 -4.82 1.35 14.21
N HIS A 23 -3.78 2.14 14.48
CA HIS A 23 -2.80 1.87 15.54
C HIS A 23 -3.15 2.49 16.89
N ALA A 24 -4.12 3.40 16.95
CA ALA A 24 -4.59 4.05 18.19
C ALA A 24 -5.72 3.29 18.91
N ALA A 25 -5.90 2.00 18.63
CA ALA A 25 -6.98 1.16 19.20
C ALA A 25 -8.39 1.77 19.02
N PHE A 26 -8.63 2.45 17.90
CA PHE A 26 -9.92 3.02 17.59
C PHE A 26 -11.00 1.94 17.41
N PRO A 27 -12.26 2.16 17.88
CA PRO A 27 -13.29 1.09 17.94
C PRO A 27 -13.63 0.41 16.59
N TYR A 28 -13.35 1.04 15.46
CA TYR A 28 -13.70 0.53 14.12
C TYR A 28 -12.47 0.17 13.28
N THR A 29 -11.37 -0.24 13.91
CA THR A 29 -10.09 -0.55 13.27
C THR A 29 -10.24 -1.61 12.17
N HIS A 30 -11.01 -2.68 12.41
CA HIS A 30 -11.27 -3.74 11.41
C HIS A 30 -11.86 -3.20 10.10
N PHE A 31 -12.81 -2.26 10.20
CA PHE A 31 -13.40 -1.62 9.01
C PHE A 31 -12.35 -0.85 8.20
N PHE A 32 -11.40 -0.16 8.85
CA PHE A 32 -10.34 0.57 8.17
C PHE A 32 -9.32 -0.36 7.52
N TYR A 33 -9.02 -1.49 8.15
CA TYR A 33 -8.08 -2.49 7.63
C TYR A 33 -8.50 -3.07 6.29
N LEU A 34 -9.77 -3.07 5.96
CA LEU A 34 -10.27 -3.51 4.67
C LEU A 34 -9.67 -2.74 3.47
N PHE A 35 -9.25 -1.47 3.65
CA PHE A 35 -8.86 -0.66 2.49
C PHE A 35 -7.76 0.40 2.72
N HIS A 36 -7.42 0.76 3.95
CA HIS A 36 -6.57 1.92 4.22
C HIS A 36 -5.18 1.83 3.58
N LEU A 37 -4.52 0.68 3.62
CA LEU A 37 -3.20 0.48 3.01
C LEU A 37 -3.27 0.33 1.48
N VAL A 38 -4.36 -0.24 0.98
CA VAL A 38 -4.58 -0.44 -0.45
C VAL A 38 -4.61 0.88 -1.21
N ILE A 39 -5.06 1.95 -0.57
CA ILE A 39 -5.07 3.31 -1.14
C ILE A 39 -3.66 3.68 -1.65
N PHE A 40 -2.61 3.36 -0.90
CA PHE A 40 -1.23 3.72 -1.27
C PHE A 40 -0.72 2.94 -2.49
N PHE A 41 -1.07 1.65 -2.59
CA PHE A 41 -0.73 0.84 -3.77
C PHE A 41 -1.45 1.35 -5.02
N ILE A 42 -2.75 1.66 -4.91
CA ILE A 42 -3.53 2.23 -6.01
C ILE A 42 -2.99 3.60 -6.41
N LEU A 43 -2.69 4.48 -5.47
CA LEU A 43 -2.12 5.80 -5.75
C LEU A 43 -0.74 5.70 -6.42
N ALA A 44 0.10 4.77 -5.99
CA ALA A 44 1.40 4.57 -6.61
C ALA A 44 1.29 4.14 -8.07
N GLY A 45 0.35 3.24 -8.38
CA GLY A 45 0.03 2.85 -9.74
C GLY A 45 -0.57 3.99 -10.56
N TYR A 46 -1.48 4.76 -9.96
CA TYR A 46 -2.10 5.93 -10.58
C TYR A 46 -1.08 6.97 -11.07
N PHE A 47 -0.03 7.24 -10.27
CA PHE A 47 1.04 8.17 -10.62
C PHE A 47 2.14 7.56 -11.48
N PHE A 48 2.07 6.28 -11.82
CA PHE A 48 3.04 5.68 -12.72
C PHE A 48 2.88 6.22 -14.14
N LYS A 49 3.97 6.70 -14.75
CA LYS A 49 3.99 7.28 -16.09
C LYS A 49 4.75 6.37 -17.06
N GLU A 50 4.30 6.28 -18.31
CA GLU A 50 4.99 5.53 -19.36
C GLU A 50 6.39 6.07 -19.66
N GLU A 51 6.60 7.37 -19.42
CA GLU A 51 7.91 8.03 -19.57
C GLU A 51 9.00 7.42 -18.71
N TYR A 52 8.63 6.82 -17.55
CA TYR A 52 9.60 6.20 -16.64
C TYR A 52 10.26 4.94 -17.22
N VAL A 53 9.66 4.34 -18.23
CA VAL A 53 10.11 3.09 -18.84
C VAL A 53 10.42 3.23 -20.34
N LYS A 54 10.57 4.46 -20.83
CA LYS A 54 10.87 4.76 -22.24
C LYS A 54 12.21 4.15 -22.66
N ASP A 55 13.23 4.35 -21.83
CA ASP A 55 14.59 3.88 -22.04
C ASP A 55 15.28 3.50 -20.73
N LYS A 56 16.51 2.94 -20.80
CA LYS A 56 17.27 2.52 -19.63
C LYS A 56 17.60 3.69 -18.69
N VAL A 57 17.79 4.89 -19.21
CA VAL A 57 18.14 6.09 -18.42
C VAL A 57 16.92 6.52 -17.61
N CYS A 58 15.74 6.56 -18.23
CA CYS A 58 14.48 6.87 -17.56
C CYS A 58 14.14 5.84 -16.49
N LEU A 59 14.33 4.55 -16.77
CA LEU A 59 14.13 3.48 -15.80
C LEU A 59 15.06 3.63 -14.59
N LYS A 60 16.37 3.89 -14.81
CA LYS A 60 17.33 4.13 -13.73
C LYS A 60 16.93 5.35 -12.87
N LYS A 61 16.50 6.44 -13.50
CA LYS A 61 15.99 7.63 -12.79
C LYS A 61 14.75 7.28 -11.95
N PHE A 62 13.83 6.47 -12.46
CA PHE A 62 12.66 6.04 -11.71
C PHE A 62 13.03 5.17 -10.51
N ILE A 63 13.94 4.19 -10.67
CA ILE A 63 14.42 3.36 -9.56
C ILE A 63 15.07 4.24 -8.47
N MET A 64 15.94 5.18 -8.88
CA MET A 64 16.56 6.11 -7.95
C MET A 64 15.53 6.99 -7.22
N LEU A 65 14.49 7.42 -7.91
CA LEU A 65 13.37 8.15 -7.30
C LEU A 65 12.67 7.31 -6.22
N LYS A 66 12.45 6.00 -6.47
CA LYS A 66 11.84 5.09 -5.48
C LYS A 66 12.77 4.83 -4.30
N ILE A 67 14.07 4.69 -4.55
CA ILE A 67 15.07 4.59 -3.47
C ILE A 67 14.98 5.84 -2.56
N LYS A 68 15.03 7.04 -3.14
CA LYS A 68 14.99 8.29 -2.36
C LYS A 68 13.66 8.50 -1.61
N ARG A 69 12.53 8.06 -2.17
CA ARG A 69 11.19 8.36 -1.62
C ARG A 69 10.60 7.26 -0.73
N LEU A 70 11.06 6.02 -0.85
CA LEU A 70 10.52 4.90 -0.08
C LEU A 70 11.61 4.23 0.77
N TYR A 71 12.74 3.82 0.15
CA TYR A 71 13.81 3.10 0.85
C TYR A 71 14.52 3.98 1.88
N VAL A 72 15.01 5.14 1.48
CA VAL A 72 15.78 6.03 2.37
C VAL A 72 14.97 6.46 3.60
N PRO A 73 13.73 6.97 3.48
CA PRO A 73 12.91 7.30 4.66
C PRO A 73 12.62 6.10 5.55
N PHE A 74 12.35 4.92 4.97
CA PHE A 74 12.15 3.68 5.72
C PHE A 74 13.40 3.33 6.54
N VAL A 75 14.57 3.31 5.91
CA VAL A 75 15.84 2.94 6.58
C VAL A 75 16.18 3.96 7.66
N ILE A 76 16.17 5.25 7.35
CA ILE A 76 16.53 6.30 8.31
C ILE A 76 15.59 6.29 9.52
N GLY A 77 14.27 6.26 9.29
CA GLY A 77 13.29 6.24 10.38
C GLY A 77 13.48 5.05 11.30
N ASN A 78 13.61 3.84 10.74
CA ASN A 78 13.81 2.64 11.53
C ASN A 78 15.18 2.61 12.26
N ILE A 79 16.26 3.10 11.65
CA ILE A 79 17.57 3.20 12.32
C ILE A 79 17.48 4.15 13.53
N ILE A 80 16.83 5.31 13.39
CA ILE A 80 16.61 6.23 14.51
C ILE A 80 15.88 5.52 15.64
N CYS A 81 14.81 4.78 15.34
CA CYS A 81 14.06 4.04 16.35
C CYS A 81 14.90 2.93 17.01
N VAL A 82 15.76 2.21 16.26
CA VAL A 82 16.68 1.21 16.83
C VAL A 82 17.68 1.86 17.79
N LEU A 83 18.26 3.01 17.43
CA LEU A 83 19.21 3.73 18.27
C LEU A 83 18.53 4.28 19.54
N LEU A 84 17.28 4.66 19.45
CA LEU A 84 16.48 5.18 20.57
C LEU A 84 15.75 4.10 21.37
N ASN A 85 15.86 2.82 21.03
CA ASN A 85 15.14 1.73 21.69
C ASN A 85 15.27 1.78 23.22
N ASN A 86 16.48 1.86 23.73
CA ASN A 86 16.74 1.90 25.18
C ASN A 86 16.19 3.17 25.85
N VAL A 87 16.16 4.28 25.12
CA VAL A 87 15.53 5.53 25.59
C VAL A 87 14.03 5.38 25.68
N PHE A 88 13.38 4.74 24.69
CA PHE A 88 11.94 4.49 24.71
C PHE A 88 11.52 3.57 25.85
N ILE A 89 12.34 2.57 26.20
CA ILE A 89 12.12 1.71 27.37
C ILE A 89 12.21 2.55 28.65
N ASN A 90 13.26 3.37 28.80
CA ASN A 90 13.45 4.21 29.98
C ASN A 90 12.31 5.24 30.17
N TRP A 91 11.77 5.76 29.08
CA TRP A 91 10.63 6.67 29.10
C TRP A 91 9.27 5.97 29.20
N LYS A 92 9.28 4.63 29.35
CA LYS A 92 8.05 3.82 29.42
C LYS A 92 7.14 3.99 28.21
N LEU A 93 7.69 4.33 27.05
CA LEU A 93 6.99 4.32 25.77
C LEU A 93 6.85 2.90 25.23
N TYR A 94 7.77 2.01 25.60
CA TYR A 94 7.69 0.56 25.43
C TYR A 94 7.41 -0.11 26.76
N ASP A 95 6.62 -1.18 26.72
CA ASP A 95 6.39 -2.06 27.84
C ASP A 95 7.67 -2.87 28.14
N ASN A 96 8.19 -2.74 29.37
CA ASN A 96 9.40 -3.46 29.79
C ASN A 96 9.21 -4.99 29.88
N ILE A 97 7.98 -5.48 29.84
CA ILE A 97 7.67 -6.91 29.92
C ILE A 97 7.99 -7.58 28.57
N ASN A 98 7.74 -6.87 27.45
CA ASN A 98 7.84 -7.40 26.10
C ASN A 98 9.06 -6.87 25.33
N HIS A 99 9.78 -5.89 25.86
CA HIS A 99 10.90 -5.23 25.17
C HIS A 99 12.20 -5.33 25.97
N ASN A 100 13.26 -5.80 25.30
CA ASN A 100 14.57 -5.90 25.88
C ASN A 100 15.44 -4.69 25.53
N TYR A 101 16.33 -4.31 26.46
CA TYR A 101 17.39 -3.37 26.17
C TYR A 101 18.31 -3.91 25.07
N PHE A 102 18.59 -3.11 24.06
CA PHE A 102 19.49 -3.48 22.99
C PHE A 102 20.93 -3.31 23.44
N THR A 103 21.72 -4.36 23.26
CA THR A 103 23.18 -4.29 23.30
C THR A 103 23.71 -3.71 21.99
N VAL A 104 25.00 -3.36 21.93
CA VAL A 104 25.63 -2.90 20.68
C VAL A 104 25.48 -3.93 19.57
N LYS A 105 25.57 -5.24 19.90
CA LYS A 105 25.36 -6.32 18.95
C LYS A 105 23.93 -6.32 18.39
N ASP A 106 22.92 -6.12 19.24
CA ASP A 106 21.52 -6.10 18.82
C ASP A 106 21.23 -4.91 17.90
N ILE A 107 21.80 -3.75 18.21
CA ILE A 107 21.71 -2.54 17.36
C ILE A 107 22.28 -2.84 15.97
N ILE A 108 23.47 -3.41 15.86
CA ILE A 108 24.10 -3.72 14.57
C ILE A 108 23.25 -4.73 13.79
N VAL A 109 22.80 -5.80 14.43
CA VAL A 109 21.97 -6.83 13.79
C VAL A 109 20.65 -6.25 13.28
N ASN A 110 19.99 -5.41 14.07
CA ASN A 110 18.73 -4.78 13.65
C ASN A 110 18.95 -3.79 12.52
N ILE A 111 20.01 -2.99 12.52
CA ILE A 111 20.37 -2.09 11.41
C ILE A 111 20.56 -2.91 10.12
N ILE A 112 21.30 -4.01 10.16
CA ILE A 112 21.49 -4.87 8.99
C ILE A 112 20.14 -5.44 8.49
N LYS A 113 19.29 -5.91 9.39
CA LYS A 113 17.95 -6.39 9.02
C LYS A 113 17.12 -5.31 8.34
N ILE A 114 17.15 -4.06 8.84
CA ILE A 114 16.43 -2.93 8.26
C ILE A 114 16.95 -2.60 6.87
N ILE A 115 18.26 -2.51 6.68
CA ILE A 115 18.89 -2.26 5.37
C ILE A 115 18.50 -3.32 4.35
N LEU A 116 18.36 -4.57 4.77
CA LEU A 116 17.95 -5.69 3.92
C LEU A 116 16.42 -5.87 3.79
N PHE A 117 15.63 -4.93 4.31
CA PHE A 117 14.16 -5.05 4.38
C PHE A 117 13.65 -6.28 5.14
N ARG A 118 14.45 -6.83 6.07
CA ARG A 118 14.11 -8.03 6.88
C ARG A 118 13.58 -7.69 8.28
N GLY A 119 13.36 -6.43 8.58
CA GLY A 119 12.84 -5.98 9.86
C GLY A 119 12.37 -4.53 9.80
N ASN A 120 11.51 -4.21 10.75
CA ASN A 120 11.10 -2.86 11.10
C ASN A 120 11.01 -2.77 12.62
N THR A 121 11.02 -1.57 13.16
CA THR A 121 10.82 -1.33 14.59
C THR A 121 9.34 -1.28 14.91
N GLU A 122 8.97 -1.59 16.14
CA GLU A 122 7.58 -1.58 16.58
C GLU A 122 6.96 -0.18 16.48
N MET A 123 7.70 0.87 16.89
CA MET A 123 7.26 2.27 16.73
C MET A 123 6.90 2.63 15.30
N LEU A 124 7.57 2.01 14.32
CA LEU A 124 7.30 2.19 12.90
C LEU A 124 6.66 0.94 12.28
N GLY A 125 5.95 0.15 13.09
CA GLY A 125 5.29 -1.08 12.65
C GLY A 125 4.42 -0.88 11.41
N ALA A 126 3.70 0.23 11.35
CA ALA A 126 2.89 0.59 10.19
C ALA A 126 3.69 0.71 8.88
N THR A 127 5.01 0.93 8.93
CA THR A 127 5.83 1.16 7.72
C THR A 127 6.18 -0.11 6.94
N TRP A 128 5.75 -1.29 7.38
CA TRP A 128 5.98 -2.56 6.69
C TRP A 128 5.53 -2.55 5.22
N PHE A 129 4.53 -1.74 4.86
CA PHE A 129 4.04 -1.65 3.48
C PHE A 129 4.99 -0.88 2.54
N LEU A 130 5.93 -0.06 3.06
CA LEU A 130 6.87 0.71 2.23
C LEU A 130 7.83 -0.18 1.44
N PRO A 131 8.49 -1.20 2.04
CA PRO A 131 9.24 -2.21 1.29
C PRO A 131 8.42 -2.88 0.20
N ILE A 132 7.21 -3.29 0.53
CA ILE A 132 6.32 -3.97 -0.43
C ILE A 132 5.99 -3.03 -1.60
N LEU A 133 5.62 -1.79 -1.31
CA LEU A 133 5.34 -0.77 -2.33
C LEU A 133 6.56 -0.45 -3.20
N PHE A 134 7.75 -0.45 -2.59
CA PHE A 134 9.01 -0.27 -3.28
C PHE A 134 9.24 -1.39 -4.30
N PHE A 135 9.18 -2.65 -3.87
CA PHE A 135 9.37 -3.80 -4.76
C PHE A 135 8.31 -3.88 -5.85
N ILE A 136 7.03 -3.71 -5.52
CA ILE A 136 5.94 -3.70 -6.52
C ILE A 136 6.20 -2.62 -7.58
N SER A 137 6.60 -1.41 -7.15
CA SER A 137 6.87 -0.32 -8.08
C SER A 137 8.00 -0.65 -9.05
N ILE A 138 9.07 -1.30 -8.58
CA ILE A 138 10.21 -1.69 -9.38
C ILE A 138 9.85 -2.86 -10.31
N ILE A 139 9.22 -3.92 -9.77
CA ILE A 139 8.81 -5.09 -10.57
C ILE A 139 7.86 -4.64 -11.69
N TYR A 140 6.88 -3.80 -11.38
CA TYR A 140 5.96 -3.26 -12.37
C TYR A 140 6.71 -2.49 -13.47
N ALA A 141 7.66 -1.63 -13.10
CA ALA A 141 8.45 -0.86 -14.05
C ALA A 141 9.37 -1.74 -14.91
N LEU A 142 9.97 -2.77 -14.34
CA LEU A 142 10.81 -3.72 -15.09
C LEU A 142 9.99 -4.52 -16.10
N ILE A 143 8.81 -4.99 -15.71
CA ILE A 143 7.90 -5.69 -16.62
C ILE A 143 7.44 -4.73 -17.75
N GLU A 144 7.00 -3.52 -17.42
CA GLU A 144 6.61 -2.52 -18.43
C GLU A 144 7.77 -2.18 -19.38
N PHE A 145 8.99 -2.09 -18.85
CA PHE A 145 10.19 -1.88 -19.67
C PHE A 145 10.46 -3.04 -20.62
N ALA A 146 10.30 -4.27 -20.15
CA ALA A 146 10.50 -5.47 -20.98
C ALA A 146 9.48 -5.57 -22.12
N ILE A 147 8.22 -5.21 -21.84
CA ILE A 147 7.12 -5.30 -22.81
C ILE A 147 6.87 -3.98 -23.57
N ARG A 148 7.72 -2.95 -23.42
CA ARG A 148 7.47 -1.60 -23.96
C ARG A 148 7.29 -1.53 -25.48
N ASN A 149 7.86 -2.50 -26.23
CA ASN A 149 7.77 -2.56 -27.68
C ASN A 149 6.41 -3.08 -28.20
N TYR A 150 5.60 -3.68 -27.33
CA TYR A 150 4.27 -4.12 -27.70
C TYR A 150 3.26 -2.95 -27.73
N LYS A 151 2.18 -3.13 -28.50
CA LYS A 151 1.06 -2.18 -28.52
C LYS A 151 0.49 -1.97 -27.10
N LYS A 152 0.03 -0.77 -26.84
CA LYS A 152 -0.50 -0.38 -25.51
C LYS A 152 -1.56 -1.34 -24.98
N LYS A 153 -2.55 -1.74 -25.79
CA LYS A 153 -3.57 -2.72 -25.39
C LYS A 153 -2.96 -4.06 -24.97
N THR A 154 -1.99 -4.56 -25.74
CA THR A 154 -1.29 -5.83 -25.43
C THR A 154 -0.57 -5.75 -24.10
N ARG A 155 0.13 -4.64 -23.82
CA ARG A 155 0.79 -4.41 -22.53
C ARG A 155 -0.21 -4.42 -21.38
N GLU A 156 -1.37 -3.79 -21.56
CA GLU A 156 -2.45 -3.79 -20.56
C GLU A 156 -2.98 -5.19 -20.28
N TYR A 157 -3.21 -6.00 -21.30
CA TYR A 157 -3.63 -7.40 -21.11
C TYR A 157 -2.56 -8.23 -20.40
N ILE A 158 -1.28 -8.10 -20.78
CA ILE A 158 -0.18 -8.79 -20.10
C ILE A 158 -0.16 -8.42 -18.62
N GLN A 159 -0.28 -7.15 -18.26
CA GLN A 159 -0.27 -6.70 -16.87
C GLN A 159 -1.49 -7.20 -16.08
N ILE A 160 -2.66 -7.28 -16.71
CA ILE A 160 -3.86 -7.85 -16.05
C ILE A 160 -3.65 -9.35 -15.79
N ILE A 161 -3.18 -10.09 -16.78
CA ILE A 161 -2.92 -11.54 -16.64
C ILE A 161 -1.87 -11.79 -15.56
N LEU A 162 -0.76 -11.04 -15.56
CA LEU A 162 0.28 -11.14 -14.52
C LEU A 162 -0.26 -10.80 -13.14
N SER A 163 -1.15 -9.82 -13.02
CA SER A 163 -1.77 -9.47 -11.75
C SER A 163 -2.61 -10.61 -11.18
N ILE A 164 -3.34 -11.31 -12.04
CA ILE A 164 -4.16 -12.46 -11.66
C ILE A 164 -3.27 -13.66 -11.29
N ILE A 165 -2.21 -13.93 -12.08
CA ILE A 165 -1.25 -14.99 -11.78
C ILE A 165 -0.56 -14.73 -10.44
N PHE A 166 -0.07 -13.52 -10.22
CA PHE A 166 0.58 -13.14 -8.96
C PHE A 166 -0.38 -13.29 -7.78
N LEU A 167 -1.61 -12.82 -7.91
CA LEU A 167 -2.62 -12.99 -6.86
C LEU A 167 -2.86 -14.48 -6.55
N GLY A 168 -2.97 -15.32 -7.59
CA GLY A 168 -3.13 -16.77 -7.43
C GLY A 168 -1.94 -17.41 -6.72
N ILE A 169 -0.71 -17.07 -7.12
CA ILE A 169 0.52 -17.55 -6.47
C ILE A 169 0.52 -17.13 -4.99
N GLY A 170 0.30 -15.85 -4.71
CA GLY A 170 0.27 -15.33 -3.34
C GLY A 170 -0.78 -16.04 -2.47
N TYR A 171 -1.98 -16.26 -3.02
CA TYR A 171 -3.05 -16.99 -2.33
C TYR A 171 -2.65 -18.44 -2.01
N VAL A 172 -2.09 -19.17 -2.97
CA VAL A 172 -1.64 -20.57 -2.75
C VAL A 172 -0.52 -20.64 -1.71
N LEU A 173 0.42 -19.71 -1.74
CA LEU A 173 1.51 -19.65 -0.75
C LEU A 173 0.98 -19.44 0.66
N ILE A 174 -0.01 -18.54 0.82
CA ILE A 174 -0.66 -18.27 2.10
C ILE A 174 -1.41 -19.51 2.60
N GLN A 175 -2.21 -20.15 1.75
CA GLN A 175 -2.98 -21.35 2.11
C GLN A 175 -2.08 -22.54 2.53
N LYS A 176 -0.88 -22.62 1.95
CA LYS A 176 0.12 -23.64 2.32
C LYS A 176 0.97 -23.26 3.53
N ASN A 177 0.69 -22.15 4.20
CA ASN A 177 1.49 -21.61 5.32
C ASN A 177 2.98 -21.47 4.97
N ILE A 178 3.31 -21.20 3.70
CA ILE A 178 4.68 -20.94 3.27
C ILE A 178 5.02 -19.51 3.65
N ASN A 179 5.81 -19.35 4.70
CA ASN A 179 6.21 -18.06 5.21
C ASN A 179 7.35 -17.47 4.33
N LEU A 180 6.98 -16.87 3.21
CA LEU A 180 7.91 -16.20 2.30
C LEU A 180 7.92 -14.71 2.60
N LEU A 181 9.10 -14.15 2.85
CA LEU A 181 9.25 -12.71 3.04
C LEU A 181 8.75 -11.98 1.78
N GLY A 182 7.78 -11.07 1.97
CA GLY A 182 7.24 -10.27 0.86
C GLY A 182 6.15 -10.98 0.02
N ILE A 183 5.48 -11.97 0.57
CA ILE A 183 4.27 -12.58 -0.06
C ILE A 183 3.28 -11.50 -0.52
N GLN A 184 3.18 -10.40 0.24
CA GLN A 184 2.34 -9.24 -0.09
C GLN A 184 2.71 -8.59 -1.43
N ILE A 185 3.91 -8.80 -1.96
CA ILE A 185 4.29 -8.33 -3.30
C ILE A 185 3.37 -8.96 -4.34
N PHE A 186 3.13 -10.26 -4.21
CA PHE A 186 2.24 -10.99 -5.13
C PHE A 186 0.79 -10.57 -4.96
N THR A 187 0.31 -10.51 -3.73
CA THR A 187 -1.10 -10.20 -3.46
C THR A 187 -1.46 -8.73 -3.69
N CYS A 188 -0.56 -7.79 -3.44
CA CYS A 188 -0.83 -6.35 -3.60
C CYS A 188 -0.50 -5.80 -5.00
N TYR A 189 0.15 -6.57 -5.88
CA TYR A 189 0.48 -6.14 -7.25
C TYR A 189 -0.77 -5.72 -8.05
N ILE A 190 -1.87 -6.44 -7.86
CA ILE A 190 -3.15 -6.16 -8.53
C ILE A 190 -3.66 -4.73 -8.22
N PHE A 191 -3.47 -4.22 -7.01
CA PHE A 191 -3.90 -2.89 -6.64
C PHE A 191 -3.10 -1.80 -7.34
N PHE A 192 -1.79 -2.01 -7.51
CA PHE A 192 -0.93 -1.11 -8.28
C PHE A 192 -1.38 -1.08 -9.75
N ASN A 193 -1.60 -2.24 -10.36
CA ASN A 193 -2.08 -2.34 -11.74
C ASN A 193 -3.47 -1.72 -11.90
N PHE A 194 -4.37 -1.93 -10.95
CA PHE A 194 -5.67 -1.26 -10.92
C PHE A 194 -5.52 0.27 -10.93
N GLY A 195 -4.65 0.83 -10.08
CA GLY A 195 -4.37 2.26 -10.02
C GLY A 195 -3.85 2.81 -11.35
N ARG A 196 -2.96 2.07 -12.01
CA ARG A 196 -2.41 2.43 -13.32
C ARG A 196 -3.50 2.51 -14.40
N ASN A 197 -4.40 1.54 -14.43
CA ASN A 197 -5.49 1.50 -15.39
C ASN A 197 -6.58 2.52 -15.07
N PHE A 198 -6.83 2.76 -13.79
CA PHE A 198 -7.84 3.72 -13.34
C PHE A 198 -7.59 5.15 -13.84
N ASN A 199 -6.33 5.54 -14.03
CA ASN A 199 -5.95 6.82 -14.58
C ASN A 199 -6.51 7.08 -16.00
N LYS A 200 -6.80 6.01 -16.75
CA LYS A 200 -7.26 6.09 -18.14
C LYS A 200 -8.75 6.40 -18.25
N TYR A 201 -9.53 5.97 -17.27
CA TYR A 201 -10.99 6.15 -17.30
C TYR A 201 -11.38 7.47 -16.63
N LYS A 202 -11.41 8.54 -17.41
CA LYS A 202 -12.03 9.83 -17.03
C LYS A 202 -13.54 9.66 -17.05
N ILE A 203 -14.14 9.14 -16.01
CA ILE A 203 -15.59 9.14 -15.89
C ILE A 203 -16.00 10.54 -15.44
N LYS A 204 -16.57 11.32 -16.36
CA LYS A 204 -17.34 12.53 -16.00
C LYS A 204 -18.52 12.03 -15.17
N SER A 205 -18.57 12.39 -13.91
CA SER A 205 -19.64 11.94 -13.00
C SER A 205 -20.30 13.17 -12.38
N ASN A 206 -21.60 13.19 -12.37
CA ASN A 206 -22.41 14.19 -11.68
C ASN A 206 -22.33 13.95 -10.17
N ASN A 207 -22.59 15.01 -9.37
CA ASN A 207 -22.58 14.93 -7.90
C ASN A 207 -23.52 13.86 -7.36
N VAL A 208 -24.72 13.78 -7.92
CA VAL A 208 -25.73 12.78 -7.53
C VAL A 208 -25.20 11.36 -7.75
N ILE A 209 -24.60 11.09 -8.92
CA ILE A 209 -24.01 9.78 -9.23
C ILE A 209 -22.85 9.46 -8.29
N ASN A 210 -22.03 10.47 -7.89
CA ASN A 210 -20.94 10.26 -6.93
C ASN A 210 -21.49 9.95 -5.53
N CYS A 211 -22.55 10.64 -5.09
CA CYS A 211 -23.24 10.37 -3.84
C CYS A 211 -23.82 8.93 -3.80
N ILE A 212 -24.49 8.51 -4.86
CA ILE A 212 -25.03 7.15 -4.98
C ILE A 212 -23.90 6.12 -4.90
N LYS A 213 -22.79 6.31 -5.65
CA LYS A 213 -21.64 5.42 -5.61
C LYS A 213 -20.99 5.35 -4.23
N PHE A 214 -20.95 6.47 -3.52
CA PHE A 214 -20.47 6.54 -2.14
C PHE A 214 -21.34 5.68 -1.22
N VAL A 215 -22.66 5.90 -1.23
CA VAL A 215 -23.59 5.14 -0.38
C VAL A 215 -23.51 3.64 -0.69
N ILE A 216 -23.52 3.25 -1.96
CA ILE A 216 -23.37 1.85 -2.37
C ILE A 216 -22.04 1.27 -1.87
N SER A 217 -20.93 1.98 -2.05
CA SER A 217 -19.62 1.52 -1.58
C SER A 217 -19.58 1.36 -0.06
N PHE A 218 -20.18 2.30 0.68
CA PHE A 218 -20.29 2.22 2.13
C PHE A 218 -21.11 1.02 2.60
N VAL A 219 -22.28 0.82 2.02
CA VAL A 219 -23.15 -0.33 2.34
C VAL A 219 -22.42 -1.65 2.07
N ILE A 220 -21.75 -1.76 0.92
CA ILE A 220 -20.96 -2.96 0.59
C ILE A 220 -19.87 -3.19 1.64
N LEU A 221 -19.12 -2.16 2.04
CA LEU A 221 -18.06 -2.30 3.06
C LEU A 221 -18.61 -2.71 4.42
N VAL A 222 -19.76 -2.13 4.84
CA VAL A 222 -20.42 -2.50 6.11
C VAL A 222 -20.89 -3.96 6.09
N ILE A 223 -21.48 -4.40 4.97
CA ILE A 223 -21.90 -5.79 4.81
C ILE A 223 -20.68 -6.72 4.88
N LEU A 224 -19.63 -6.40 4.13
CA LEU A 224 -18.42 -7.23 4.05
C LEU A 224 -17.67 -7.29 5.38
N ASN A 225 -17.66 -6.20 6.15
CA ASN A 225 -17.06 -6.17 7.49
C ASN A 225 -17.73 -7.16 8.48
N LYS A 226 -18.98 -7.58 8.22
CA LYS A 226 -19.66 -8.60 9.04
C LYS A 226 -19.24 -10.04 8.71
N TYR A 227 -18.75 -10.29 7.49
CA TYR A 227 -18.51 -11.65 6.98
C TYR A 227 -17.04 -12.05 6.94
N GLY A 228 -16.12 -11.15 7.25
CA GLY A 228 -14.71 -11.48 7.33
C GLY A 228 -13.77 -10.30 7.41
N ASP A 229 -12.52 -10.61 7.67
CA ASP A 229 -11.44 -9.67 7.88
C ASP A 229 -10.37 -9.80 6.80
N ILE A 230 -9.70 -8.67 6.55
CA ILE A 230 -8.46 -8.62 5.79
C ILE A 230 -7.42 -7.95 6.67
N GLU A 231 -6.35 -8.65 6.99
CA GLU A 231 -5.17 -8.07 7.57
C GLU A 231 -3.97 -8.31 6.64
N LEU A 232 -3.73 -7.34 5.76
CA LEU A 232 -2.65 -7.43 4.77
C LEU A 232 -1.27 -7.61 5.41
N ALA A 233 -1.06 -7.07 6.60
CA ALA A 233 0.21 -7.18 7.33
C ALA A 233 0.54 -8.63 7.69
N LYS A 234 -0.45 -9.36 8.16
CA LYS A 234 -0.32 -10.76 8.60
C LYS A 234 -0.59 -11.79 7.51
N ASN A 235 -0.99 -11.35 6.31
CA ASN A 235 -1.50 -12.22 5.24
C ASN A 235 -2.75 -13.04 5.66
N GLU A 236 -3.57 -12.47 6.51
CA GLU A 236 -4.81 -13.08 6.96
C GLU A 236 -5.96 -12.60 6.09
N TYR A 237 -6.62 -13.54 5.42
CA TYR A 237 -7.78 -13.28 4.56
C TYR A 237 -8.82 -14.35 4.80
N THR A 238 -10.02 -13.93 5.12
CA THR A 238 -11.15 -14.85 5.21
C THR A 238 -11.50 -15.44 3.85
N ASN A 239 -11.42 -14.64 2.78
CA ASN A 239 -11.69 -15.07 1.41
C ASN A 239 -10.98 -14.15 0.40
N ILE A 240 -10.55 -14.72 -0.74
CA ILE A 240 -9.92 -13.97 -1.83
C ILE A 240 -10.83 -12.85 -2.39
N LEU A 241 -12.15 -13.01 -2.30
CA LEU A 241 -13.12 -11.99 -2.72
C LEU A 241 -12.99 -10.68 -1.93
N TYR A 242 -12.40 -10.71 -0.73
CA TYR A 242 -12.13 -9.50 0.06
C TYR A 242 -11.15 -8.54 -0.60
N TYR A 243 -10.34 -8.98 -1.56
CA TYR A 243 -9.57 -8.08 -2.41
C TYR A 243 -10.44 -7.08 -3.18
N ILE A 244 -11.67 -7.45 -3.52
CA ILE A 244 -12.64 -6.57 -4.16
C ILE A 244 -13.09 -5.48 -3.18
N CYS A 245 -13.22 -5.81 -1.89
CA CYS A 245 -13.61 -4.85 -0.84
C CYS A 245 -12.64 -3.69 -0.74
N SER A 246 -11.35 -3.96 -0.82
CA SER A 246 -10.32 -2.94 -0.76
C SER A 246 -10.40 -1.95 -1.92
N ILE A 247 -10.80 -2.41 -3.11
CA ILE A 247 -11.06 -1.55 -4.27
C ILE A 247 -12.32 -0.71 -4.06
N VAL A 248 -13.36 -1.28 -3.46
CA VAL A 248 -14.60 -0.56 -3.10
C VAL A 248 -14.30 0.51 -2.06
N GLY A 249 -13.48 0.22 -1.05
CA GLY A 249 -13.05 1.18 -0.03
C GLY A 249 -12.26 2.35 -0.61
N TYR A 250 -11.40 2.10 -1.60
CA TYR A 250 -10.74 3.17 -2.34
C TYR A 250 -11.77 4.09 -3.05
N ARG A 251 -12.80 3.54 -3.68
CA ARG A 251 -13.87 4.32 -4.31
C ARG A 251 -14.67 5.13 -3.29
N PHE A 252 -14.96 4.54 -2.12
CA PHE A 252 -15.61 5.21 -1.00
C PHE A 252 -14.83 6.44 -0.55
N SER A 253 -13.56 6.31 -0.22
CA SER A 253 -12.71 7.42 0.23
C SER A 253 -12.59 8.53 -0.82
N ARG A 254 -12.54 8.19 -2.10
CA ARG A 254 -12.48 9.16 -3.20
C ARG A 254 -13.79 9.94 -3.40
N ASN A 255 -14.93 9.27 -3.26
CA ASN A 255 -16.24 9.90 -3.49
C ASN A 255 -16.60 10.86 -2.37
N ASN A 256 -16.21 10.60 -1.12
CA ASN A 256 -16.36 11.51 0.00
C ASN A 256 -15.78 12.90 -0.29
N TYR A 257 -14.59 12.93 -0.85
CA TYR A 257 -13.94 14.19 -1.19
C TYR A 257 -14.70 14.98 -2.28
N LEU A 258 -15.20 14.27 -3.31
CA LEU A 258 -15.92 14.92 -4.43
C LEU A 258 -17.27 15.53 -3.99
N THR A 259 -17.92 14.97 -2.97
CA THR A 259 -19.16 15.50 -2.41
C THR A 259 -18.92 16.67 -1.47
N SER A 260 -17.90 16.61 -0.60
CA SER A 260 -17.62 17.68 0.37
C SER A 260 -17.12 18.97 -0.29
N TYR A 261 -16.37 18.89 -1.39
CA TYR A 261 -15.79 20.06 -2.07
C TYR A 261 -16.77 20.87 -2.92
N LYS A 262 -17.98 20.35 -3.18
CA LYS A 262 -19.02 21.03 -3.98
C LYS A 262 -20.19 21.54 -3.14
N CYS A 263 -20.19 21.26 -1.84
CA CYS A 263 -21.15 21.83 -0.89
C CYS A 263 -20.60 23.07 -0.15
N SER A 264 -19.34 23.42 -0.35
CA SER A 264 -18.69 24.68 0.04
C SER A 264 -18.54 25.61 -1.16
#